data_de79a4c227ce5e28e979de32593ec114
#
_entry.id   de79a4c227ce5e28e979de32593ec114
#
_cell.length_a   1.000
_cell.length_b   1.000
_cell.length_c   1.000
_cell.angle_alpha   90.00
_cell.angle_beta   90.00
_cell.angle_gamma   90.00
#
_symmetry.space_group_name_H-M   'P 1'
#
loop_
_entity.id
_entity.type
_entity.pdbx_description
1 polymer ?
#
loop_
_entity_poly.entity_id
_entity_poly.type
_entity_poly.pdbx_seq_one_letter_code
_entity_poly.pdbx_strand_id
1 'polypeptide(L)'
;MKTLSYTLCAVLAAGFALTGDAQVKPKSKKVTELKFSGRIQGQWDGIESEEVGGENRNHFYFRRLFLGGHAKAGDNWGGDIVMDFGASVNEDNTVFIDGASVWYKHSDALRIDLGQKKVPFGMEETTSSSKLKAIERSPVNRQFAEQLKFNARHTGLFAKGKLSDFFSYDLAVVNSGQNHSSKDSSLKDGEYGYDKNELSYFGRLTYADYESEMRKFFGIAAGVMGAGEQGGKYSDADEITAYNIFGGIGSGPFNLEAEYMFGDVSGVDHEHDGYSIQASYALSNAPAGSWELVYRYSKVENDNGEIGADQIVRRANFGDDWKDIAKVEQNYLGVNYLFNGHDAKFMLGYEMNKLTNDNALLGTANADGFRARVQFLF
;
A
#
# COMPACT_ATOMS: atom_id res chain seq x y z
N MET A 1 22.74 -9.32 23.17
CA MET A 1 21.96 -8.69 22.08
C MET A 1 20.52 -8.32 22.46
N LYS A 2 19.84 -9.03 23.37
CA LYS A 2 18.47 -8.66 23.83
C LYS A 2 18.39 -7.34 24.61
N THR A 3 19.44 -6.93 25.32
CA THR A 3 19.49 -5.67 26.08
C THR A 3 19.58 -4.42 25.22
N LEU A 4 20.15 -4.49 24.02
CA LEU A 4 20.27 -3.33 23.13
C LEU A 4 18.92 -2.91 22.52
N SER A 5 18.05 -3.88 22.28
CA SER A 5 16.72 -3.65 21.69
C SER A 5 15.79 -2.88 22.64
N TYR A 6 15.80 -3.23 23.93
CA TYR A 6 14.99 -2.56 24.93
C TYR A 6 15.48 -1.15 25.28
N THR A 7 16.80 -0.94 25.19
CA THR A 7 17.39 0.39 25.43
C THR A 7 17.04 1.38 24.30
N LEU A 8 16.98 0.90 23.07
CA LEU A 8 16.60 1.72 21.92
C LEU A 8 15.13 2.13 21.98
N CYS A 9 14.23 1.20 22.35
CA CYS A 9 12.82 1.50 22.55
C CYS A 9 12.58 2.48 23.72
N ALA A 10 13.30 2.33 24.82
CA ALA A 10 13.18 3.21 25.98
C ALA A 10 13.71 4.64 25.70
N VAL A 11 14.79 4.77 24.91
CA VAL A 11 15.33 6.07 24.49
C VAL A 11 14.39 6.76 23.50
N LEU A 12 13.74 6.00 22.61
CA LEU A 12 12.71 6.54 21.72
C LEU A 12 11.46 6.97 22.49
N ALA A 13 10.99 6.17 23.45
CA ALA A 13 9.82 6.50 24.26
C ALA A 13 10.04 7.71 25.19
N ALA A 14 11.24 7.87 25.74
CA ALA A 14 11.59 9.03 26.58
C ALA A 14 11.74 10.34 25.79
N GLY A 15 12.05 10.26 24.48
CA GLY A 15 12.14 11.43 23.60
C GLY A 15 10.80 12.01 23.17
N PHE A 16 9.69 11.27 23.30
CA PHE A 16 8.37 11.67 22.80
C PHE A 16 7.43 12.27 23.87
N ALA A 17 7.88 12.44 25.10
CA ALA A 17 7.08 13.10 26.14
C ALA A 17 6.99 14.63 26.00
N LEU A 18 7.56 15.21 24.96
CA LEU A 18 7.49 16.63 24.66
C LEU A 18 6.39 16.90 23.64
N THR A 19 5.25 17.35 24.15
CA THR A 19 4.18 17.96 23.36
C THR A 19 4.69 19.22 22.66
N GLY A 20 4.76 19.18 21.33
CA GLY A 20 5.16 20.31 20.49
C GLY A 20 5.98 19.80 19.32
N ASP A 21 5.84 20.43 18.15
CA ASP A 21 6.68 20.19 17.00
C ASP A 21 8.16 20.11 17.44
N ALA A 22 8.68 18.89 17.58
CA ALA A 22 10.08 18.69 17.97
C ALA A 22 10.96 19.01 16.76
N GLN A 23 11.10 20.28 16.48
CA GLN A 23 12.04 20.80 15.50
C GLN A 23 13.45 20.71 16.10
N VAL A 24 14.11 19.58 15.85
CA VAL A 24 15.53 19.43 16.18
C VAL A 24 16.31 20.41 15.31
N LYS A 25 16.90 21.43 15.90
CA LYS A 25 17.75 22.37 15.15
C LYS A 25 18.99 21.61 14.67
N PRO A 26 19.18 21.45 13.36
CA PRO A 26 20.33 20.73 12.84
C PRO A 26 21.62 21.49 13.15
N LYS A 27 22.66 20.77 13.56
CA LYS A 27 23.99 21.37 13.80
C LYS A 27 24.66 21.92 12.53
N SER A 28 24.16 21.51 11.36
CA SER A 28 24.69 21.99 10.06
C SER A 28 23.91 23.19 9.57
N LYS A 29 24.59 24.26 9.23
CA LYS A 29 23.98 25.43 8.57
C LYS A 29 23.36 25.12 7.19
N LYS A 30 23.63 23.91 6.65
CA LYS A 30 23.14 23.48 5.34
C LYS A 30 21.76 22.78 5.44
N VAL A 31 21.41 22.18 6.58
CA VAL A 31 20.10 21.58 6.81
C VAL A 31 19.18 22.64 7.40
N THR A 32 18.12 22.98 6.67
CA THR A 32 17.19 24.05 7.03
C THR A 32 15.97 23.56 7.79
N GLU A 33 15.60 22.28 7.60
CA GLU A 33 14.46 21.65 8.25
C GLU A 33 14.79 20.19 8.58
N LEU A 34 14.39 19.73 9.76
CA LEU A 34 14.40 18.31 10.15
C LEU A 34 13.12 18.02 10.90
N LYS A 35 12.33 17.07 10.39
CA LYS A 35 11.08 16.61 11.00
C LYS A 35 11.11 15.13 11.25
N PHE A 36 10.49 14.70 12.33
CA PHE A 36 10.19 13.30 12.60
C PHE A 36 8.70 13.08 12.53
N SER A 37 8.29 11.90 12.13
CA SER A 37 6.89 11.49 12.07
C SER A 37 6.77 10.03 12.47
N GLY A 38 5.61 9.65 12.96
CA GLY A 38 5.35 8.26 13.29
C GLY A 38 3.92 7.85 12.96
N ARG A 39 3.73 6.53 12.88
CA ARG A 39 2.42 5.91 12.71
C ARG A 39 2.34 4.62 13.45
N ILE A 40 1.33 4.49 14.29
CA ILE A 40 0.99 3.26 14.97
C ILE A 40 -0.37 2.80 14.45
N GLN A 41 -0.44 1.56 13.94
CA GLN A 41 -1.68 0.89 13.57
C GLN A 41 -1.75 -0.45 14.29
N GLY A 42 -2.45 -0.50 15.42
CA GLY A 42 -2.82 -1.74 16.08
C GLY A 42 -4.08 -2.30 15.44
N GLN A 43 -4.09 -3.59 15.12
CA GLN A 43 -5.17 -4.26 14.43
C GLN A 43 -5.55 -5.56 15.11
N TRP A 44 -6.83 -5.87 15.07
CA TRP A 44 -7.39 -7.16 15.38
C TRP A 44 -8.12 -7.72 14.16
N ASP A 45 -7.89 -9.00 13.87
CA ASP A 45 -8.56 -9.74 12.81
C ASP A 45 -9.22 -10.98 13.41
N GLY A 46 -10.50 -11.18 13.10
CA GLY A 46 -11.25 -12.40 13.34
C GLY A 46 -11.80 -12.90 12.02
N ILE A 47 -11.11 -13.87 11.38
CA ILE A 47 -11.43 -14.40 10.07
C ILE A 47 -11.82 -15.87 10.21
N GLU A 48 -12.97 -16.22 9.63
CA GLU A 48 -13.48 -17.58 9.52
C GLU A 48 -12.91 -18.22 8.25
N SER A 49 -12.28 -19.39 8.40
CA SER A 49 -11.56 -20.06 7.31
C SER A 49 -11.89 -21.55 7.21
N GLU A 50 -12.94 -22.04 7.87
CA GLU A 50 -13.30 -23.47 7.88
C GLU A 50 -13.76 -23.95 6.50
N GLU A 51 -14.53 -23.13 5.77
CA GLU A 51 -15.02 -23.49 4.42
C GLU A 51 -13.87 -23.65 3.40
N VAL A 52 -12.74 -22.98 3.65
CA VAL A 52 -11.53 -23.05 2.82
C VAL A 52 -10.48 -24.01 3.38
N GLY A 53 -10.91 -24.98 4.19
CA GLY A 53 -10.07 -26.05 4.74
C GLY A 53 -9.01 -25.55 5.75
N GLY A 54 -9.18 -24.34 6.25
CA GLY A 54 -8.28 -23.73 7.22
C GLY A 54 -8.85 -23.69 8.63
N GLU A 55 -8.10 -23.04 9.51
CA GLU A 55 -8.52 -22.77 10.90
C GLU A 55 -8.88 -21.30 11.05
N ASN A 56 -9.90 -21.03 11.86
CA ASN A 56 -10.30 -19.65 12.17
C ASN A 56 -9.16 -18.89 12.86
N ARG A 57 -8.94 -17.66 12.43
CA ARG A 57 -7.92 -16.77 12.98
C ARG A 57 -8.56 -15.70 13.84
N ASN A 58 -7.98 -15.48 15.03
CA ASN A 58 -8.42 -14.46 15.98
C ASN A 58 -7.21 -13.94 16.74
N HIS A 59 -6.69 -12.77 16.36
CA HIS A 59 -5.46 -12.25 16.97
C HIS A 59 -5.28 -10.74 16.82
N PHE A 60 -4.51 -10.17 17.77
CA PHE A 60 -4.04 -8.79 17.73
C PHE A 60 -2.61 -8.70 17.24
N TYR A 61 -2.30 -7.64 16.49
CA TYR A 61 -0.94 -7.39 15.99
C TYR A 61 -0.75 -5.92 15.61
N PHE A 62 0.52 -5.51 15.42
CA PHE A 62 0.82 -4.22 14.80
C PHE A 62 0.83 -4.36 13.28
N ARG A 63 -0.17 -3.76 12.64
CA ARG A 63 -0.25 -3.75 11.17
C ARG A 63 0.84 -2.88 10.55
N ARG A 64 1.17 -1.77 11.22
CA ARG A 64 2.27 -0.86 10.88
C ARG A 64 2.75 -0.16 12.15
N LEU A 65 4.06 -0.04 12.26
CA LEU A 65 4.72 0.72 13.30
C LEU A 65 5.84 1.52 12.63
N PHE A 66 5.47 2.69 12.06
CA PHE A 66 6.36 3.51 11.26
C PHE A 66 7.04 4.59 12.09
N LEU A 67 8.33 4.79 11.83
CA LEU A 67 9.09 5.97 12.24
C LEU A 67 9.73 6.57 10.99
N GLY A 68 9.49 7.85 10.75
CA GLY A 68 10.00 8.59 9.59
C GLY A 68 10.86 9.78 9.98
N GLY A 69 11.82 10.09 9.13
CA GLY A 69 12.62 11.29 9.16
C GLY A 69 12.57 12.02 7.83
N HIS A 70 12.42 13.33 7.88
CA HIS A 70 12.42 14.22 6.73
C HIS A 70 13.42 15.34 6.96
N ALA A 71 14.28 15.61 5.98
CA ALA A 71 15.24 16.70 6.05
C ALA A 71 15.18 17.54 4.77
N LYS A 72 15.37 18.87 4.91
CA LYS A 72 15.61 19.79 3.79
C LYS A 72 16.96 20.46 3.88
N ALA A 73 17.54 20.74 2.72
CA ALA A 73 18.76 21.53 2.56
C ALA A 73 18.48 22.66 1.55
N GLY A 74 18.20 23.84 2.08
CA GLY A 74 17.64 24.95 1.30
C GLY A 74 16.20 24.66 0.84
N ASP A 75 15.79 25.30 -0.24
CA ASP A 75 14.40 25.23 -0.73
C ASP A 75 14.16 24.08 -1.71
N ASN A 76 15.20 23.58 -2.33
CA ASN A 76 15.11 22.70 -3.48
C ASN A 76 15.49 21.25 -3.19
N TRP A 77 16.28 20.98 -2.15
CA TRP A 77 16.76 19.63 -1.82
C TRP A 77 16.12 19.09 -0.56
N GLY A 78 15.88 17.79 -0.53
CA GLY A 78 15.49 17.11 0.68
C GLY A 78 15.67 15.61 0.59
N GLY A 79 15.36 14.94 1.68
CA GLY A 79 15.42 13.49 1.79
C GLY A 79 14.41 13.00 2.81
N ASP A 80 13.91 11.81 2.56
CA ASP A 80 12.91 11.12 3.38
C ASP A 80 13.41 9.71 3.68
N ILE A 81 13.21 9.25 4.90
CA ILE A 81 13.39 7.85 5.29
C ILE A 81 12.22 7.43 6.16
N VAL A 82 11.66 6.26 5.91
CA VAL A 82 10.59 5.65 6.72
C VAL A 82 10.96 4.21 7.00
N MET A 83 10.96 3.84 8.27
CA MET A 83 11.23 2.49 8.75
C MET A 83 9.94 1.88 9.31
N ASP A 84 9.68 0.61 9.02
CA ASP A 84 8.59 -0.19 9.59
C ASP A 84 9.12 -1.17 10.62
N PHE A 85 8.70 -1.01 11.86
CA PHE A 85 9.02 -1.87 12.99
C PHE A 85 7.92 -2.92 13.26
N GLY A 86 6.86 -2.97 12.44
CA GLY A 86 5.73 -3.87 12.66
C GLY A 86 6.13 -5.33 12.72
N ALA A 87 6.95 -5.79 11.80
CA ALA A 87 7.47 -7.17 11.79
C ALA A 87 8.37 -7.47 13.00
N SER A 88 9.16 -6.47 13.45
CA SER A 88 10.04 -6.60 14.61
C SER A 88 9.30 -6.91 15.91
N VAL A 89 8.06 -6.41 16.05
CA VAL A 89 7.22 -6.65 17.23
C VAL A 89 6.41 -7.93 17.10
N ASN A 90 5.96 -8.26 15.88
CA ASN A 90 5.05 -9.38 15.67
C ASN A 90 5.75 -10.73 15.53
N GLU A 91 6.90 -10.80 14.82
CA GLU A 91 7.43 -12.10 14.36
C GLU A 91 8.96 -12.22 14.35
N ASP A 92 9.71 -11.30 13.70
CA ASP A 92 11.06 -11.63 13.22
C ASP A 92 12.21 -10.77 13.75
N ASN A 93 11.98 -9.85 14.66
CA ASN A 93 13.00 -8.86 15.09
C ASN A 93 13.64 -8.07 13.91
N THR A 94 12.95 -7.99 12.78
CA THR A 94 13.42 -7.33 11.55
C THR A 94 12.78 -5.97 11.39
N VAL A 95 13.56 -4.96 11.07
CA VAL A 95 13.11 -3.61 10.72
C VAL A 95 13.25 -3.45 9.22
N PHE A 96 12.18 -3.03 8.56
CA PHE A 96 12.17 -2.80 7.12
C PHE A 96 12.26 -1.32 6.79
N ILE A 97 12.95 -0.98 5.73
CA ILE A 97 12.87 0.35 5.13
C ILE A 97 11.61 0.40 4.26
N ASP A 98 10.58 1.12 4.73
CA ASP A 98 9.34 1.33 3.97
C ASP A 98 9.55 2.28 2.79
N GLY A 99 10.48 3.22 2.92
CA GLY A 99 10.90 4.11 1.84
C GLY A 99 12.10 4.95 2.23
N ALA A 100 12.96 5.22 1.26
CA ALA A 100 14.10 6.12 1.44
C ALA A 100 14.37 6.82 0.11
N SER A 101 14.43 8.15 0.10
CA SER A 101 14.72 8.91 -1.11
C SER A 101 15.40 10.24 -0.82
N VAL A 102 16.18 10.65 -1.78
CA VAL A 102 16.69 12.02 -1.91
C VAL A 102 15.94 12.69 -3.06
N TRP A 103 15.59 13.95 -2.94
CA TRP A 103 14.85 14.64 -3.98
C TRP A 103 15.36 16.06 -4.24
N TYR A 104 15.13 16.48 -5.49
CA TYR A 104 15.35 17.84 -5.94
C TYR A 104 14.06 18.39 -6.57
N LYS A 105 13.58 19.52 -6.05
CA LYS A 105 12.44 20.25 -6.60
C LYS A 105 12.94 21.44 -7.41
N HIS A 106 12.85 21.35 -8.74
CA HIS A 106 13.20 22.45 -9.63
C HIS A 106 12.10 23.53 -9.64
N SER A 107 10.84 23.08 -9.73
CA SER A 107 9.64 23.95 -9.77
C SER A 107 8.41 23.11 -9.39
N ASP A 108 7.21 23.69 -9.43
CA ASP A 108 5.98 22.93 -9.28
C ASP A 108 5.72 21.97 -10.46
N ALA A 109 6.30 22.29 -11.62
CA ALA A 109 6.21 21.44 -12.80
C ALA A 109 7.23 20.28 -12.81
N LEU A 110 8.27 20.30 -11.96
CA LEU A 110 9.29 19.26 -11.93
C LEU A 110 9.90 19.07 -10.54
N ARG A 111 9.71 17.89 -10.00
CA ARG A 111 10.49 17.32 -8.90
C ARG A 111 11.04 15.96 -9.33
N ILE A 112 12.29 15.71 -9.02
CA ILE A 112 12.98 14.44 -9.26
C ILE A 112 13.32 13.83 -7.92
N ASP A 113 13.04 12.55 -7.75
CA ASP A 113 13.42 11.77 -6.56
C ASP A 113 14.27 10.56 -7.01
N LEU A 114 15.32 10.25 -6.26
CA LEU A 114 16.13 9.04 -6.38
C LEU A 114 16.03 8.24 -5.10
N GLY A 115 15.66 6.97 -5.18
CA GLY A 115 15.53 6.10 -4.01
C GLY A 115 14.42 5.07 -4.13
N GLN A 116 14.05 4.48 -3.00
CA GLN A 116 13.00 3.46 -2.91
C GLN A 116 11.65 4.10 -2.61
N LYS A 117 10.72 3.98 -3.53
CA LYS A 117 9.36 4.55 -3.45
C LYS A 117 8.34 3.64 -4.14
N LYS A 118 7.06 3.88 -3.86
CA LYS A 118 5.99 3.29 -4.67
C LYS A 118 6.02 3.88 -6.06
N VAL A 119 5.85 3.01 -7.05
CA VAL A 119 5.67 3.42 -8.45
C VAL A 119 4.29 4.08 -8.63
N PRO A 120 4.13 4.95 -9.63
CA PRO A 120 2.88 5.68 -9.88
C PRO A 120 1.81 4.81 -10.56
N PHE A 121 1.46 3.69 -9.95
CA PHE A 121 0.43 2.78 -10.42
C PHE A 121 -0.48 2.38 -9.26
N GLY A 122 -1.78 2.29 -9.52
CA GLY A 122 -2.79 1.99 -8.49
C GLY A 122 -3.17 3.22 -7.64
N MET A 123 -4.43 3.64 -7.72
CA MET A 123 -4.98 4.72 -6.90
C MET A 123 -4.90 4.36 -5.42
N GLU A 124 -5.41 3.20 -5.06
CA GLU A 124 -5.46 2.75 -3.67
C GLU A 124 -4.05 2.47 -3.13
N GLU A 125 -3.12 1.92 -3.96
CA GLU A 125 -1.75 1.68 -3.52
C GLU A 125 -0.99 2.98 -3.27
N THR A 126 -1.13 3.97 -4.14
CA THR A 126 -0.47 5.28 -3.98
C THR A 126 -1.11 6.15 -2.90
N THR A 127 -2.35 5.85 -2.49
CA THR A 127 -2.99 6.47 -1.33
C THR A 127 -2.26 6.07 -0.05
N SER A 128 -1.97 7.07 0.80
CA SER A 128 -1.35 6.81 2.11
C SER A 128 -2.21 5.84 2.91
N SER A 129 -1.58 4.83 3.51
CA SER A 129 -2.30 3.85 4.34
C SER A 129 -2.97 4.45 5.59
N SER A 130 -2.61 5.68 5.98
CA SER A 130 -3.33 6.42 7.02
C SER A 130 -4.67 6.98 6.54
N LYS A 131 -4.81 7.22 5.23
CA LYS A 131 -6.00 7.82 4.62
C LYS A 131 -6.99 6.80 4.05
N LEU A 132 -6.65 5.51 4.10
CA LEU A 132 -7.57 4.45 3.69
C LEU A 132 -8.85 4.51 4.53
N LYS A 133 -9.99 4.34 3.86
CA LYS A 133 -11.33 4.29 4.46
C LYS A 133 -11.70 2.87 4.86
N ALA A 134 -11.36 1.88 4.04
CA ALA A 134 -11.41 0.48 4.44
C ALA A 134 -10.14 0.08 5.23
N ILE A 135 -10.26 -0.88 6.11
CA ILE A 135 -9.16 -1.31 6.99
C ILE A 135 -8.00 -1.86 6.16
N GLU A 136 -8.27 -2.73 5.21
CA GLU A 136 -7.27 -3.25 4.28
C GLU A 136 -7.58 -2.80 2.86
N ARG A 137 -6.58 -2.85 1.99
CA ARG A 137 -6.73 -2.56 0.57
C ARG A 137 -7.57 -3.64 -0.12
N SER A 138 -8.16 -3.28 -1.25
CA SER A 138 -9.00 -4.15 -2.06
C SER A 138 -8.24 -5.38 -2.59
N PRO A 139 -8.93 -6.49 -2.86
CA PRO A 139 -8.39 -7.65 -3.56
C PRO A 139 -7.61 -7.30 -4.82
N VAL A 140 -8.17 -6.48 -5.72
CA VAL A 140 -7.49 -6.09 -6.96
C VAL A 140 -6.18 -5.35 -6.68
N ASN A 141 -6.16 -4.42 -5.74
CA ASN A 141 -4.93 -3.73 -5.37
C ASN A 141 -3.87 -4.70 -4.85
N ARG A 142 -4.26 -5.66 -4.03
CA ARG A 142 -3.35 -6.66 -3.46
C ARG A 142 -2.79 -7.62 -4.49
N GLN A 143 -3.58 -8.00 -5.49
CA GLN A 143 -3.11 -8.80 -6.60
C GLN A 143 -1.88 -8.15 -7.25
N PHE A 144 -1.99 -6.87 -7.62
CA PHE A 144 -0.91 -6.15 -8.27
C PHE A 144 0.24 -5.77 -7.32
N ALA A 145 -0.05 -5.40 -6.06
CA ALA A 145 0.96 -4.95 -5.12
C ALA A 145 1.70 -6.08 -4.39
N GLU A 146 1.00 -7.15 -4.06
CA GLU A 146 1.55 -8.17 -3.16
C GLU A 146 1.90 -9.46 -3.90
N GLN A 147 1.11 -9.90 -4.85
CA GLN A 147 1.40 -11.08 -5.64
C GLN A 147 2.31 -10.76 -6.83
N LEU A 148 1.90 -9.84 -7.71
CA LEU A 148 2.69 -9.46 -8.88
C LEU A 148 3.88 -8.55 -8.53
N LYS A 149 3.90 -7.93 -7.35
CA LYS A 149 4.88 -6.91 -6.94
C LYS A 149 4.95 -5.70 -7.88
N PHE A 150 4.02 -5.58 -8.81
CA PHE A 150 4.01 -4.61 -9.89
C PHE A 150 3.95 -3.17 -9.40
N ASN A 151 2.98 -2.83 -8.56
CA ASN A 151 2.82 -1.49 -7.99
C ASN A 151 3.36 -1.36 -6.56
N ALA A 152 4.29 -2.22 -6.19
CA ALA A 152 4.99 -2.18 -4.91
C ALA A 152 6.01 -1.02 -4.84
N ARG A 153 6.96 -1.10 -3.94
CA ARG A 153 8.07 -0.17 -3.85
C ARG A 153 9.25 -0.68 -4.65
N HIS A 154 9.79 0.20 -5.49
CA HIS A 154 10.97 -0.08 -6.28
C HIS A 154 12.03 0.99 -6.06
N THR A 155 13.27 0.64 -6.27
CA THR A 155 14.40 1.58 -6.23
C THR A 155 14.65 2.12 -7.63
N GLY A 156 14.73 3.43 -7.77
CA GLY A 156 14.96 4.06 -9.06
C GLY A 156 14.79 5.57 -9.06
N LEU A 157 14.60 6.10 -10.25
CA LEU A 157 14.39 7.52 -10.52
C LEU A 157 12.90 7.78 -10.75
N PHE A 158 12.39 8.81 -10.07
CA PHE A 158 11.00 9.25 -10.16
C PHE A 158 10.96 10.71 -10.55
N ALA A 159 10.03 11.08 -11.41
CA ALA A 159 9.76 12.48 -11.76
C ALA A 159 8.27 12.75 -11.62
N LYS A 160 7.93 13.91 -11.08
CA LYS A 160 6.54 14.33 -10.95
C LYS A 160 6.40 15.83 -11.01
N GLY A 161 5.20 16.29 -11.39
CA GLY A 161 4.91 17.73 -11.44
C GLY A 161 3.50 18.04 -11.87
N LYS A 162 3.18 19.33 -11.83
CA LYS A 162 1.94 19.89 -12.37
C LYS A 162 2.15 20.32 -13.81
N LEU A 163 1.24 19.92 -14.71
CA LEU A 163 1.16 20.42 -16.07
C LEU A 163 0.26 21.68 -16.13
N SER A 164 -0.72 21.76 -15.22
CA SER A 164 -1.61 22.88 -15.00
C SER A 164 -2.19 22.81 -13.59
N ASP A 165 -3.14 23.70 -13.24
CA ASP A 165 -3.84 23.67 -11.96
C ASP A 165 -4.62 22.36 -11.74
N PHE A 166 -5.07 21.73 -12.83
CA PHE A 166 -5.90 20.52 -12.79
C PHE A 166 -5.15 19.25 -13.18
N PHE A 167 -4.06 19.35 -13.93
CA PHE A 167 -3.34 18.18 -14.44
C PHE A 167 -1.98 18.00 -13.78
N SER A 168 -1.70 16.78 -13.38
CA SER A 168 -0.40 16.35 -12.86
C SER A 168 0.06 15.06 -13.50
N TYR A 169 1.38 14.85 -13.49
CA TYR A 169 2.00 13.63 -13.98
C TYR A 169 2.95 13.06 -12.93
N ASP A 170 3.11 11.74 -12.97
CA ASP A 170 4.14 10.98 -12.25
C ASP A 170 4.76 9.97 -13.21
N LEU A 171 6.09 9.89 -13.22
CA LEU A 171 6.88 8.95 -14.03
C LEU A 171 7.87 8.23 -13.12
N ALA A 172 8.20 6.99 -13.48
CA ALA A 172 9.24 6.25 -12.78
C ALA A 172 10.03 5.36 -13.76
N VAL A 173 11.33 5.32 -13.56
CA VAL A 173 12.25 4.36 -14.15
C VAL A 173 12.97 3.67 -13.01
N VAL A 174 12.72 2.39 -12.82
CA VAL A 174 13.12 1.66 -11.62
C VAL A 174 13.71 0.31 -11.96
N ASN A 175 14.39 -0.29 -10.99
CA ASN A 175 14.86 -1.65 -11.13
C ASN A 175 13.68 -2.61 -11.27
N SER A 176 13.83 -3.62 -12.12
CA SER A 176 12.82 -4.65 -12.34
C SER A 176 12.74 -5.65 -11.20
N GLY A 177 11.61 -6.28 -11.10
CA GLY A 177 11.40 -7.56 -10.44
C GLY A 177 11.38 -7.60 -8.93
N GLN A 178 11.90 -6.64 -8.19
CA GLN A 178 12.01 -6.83 -6.73
C GLN A 178 11.53 -5.65 -5.88
N ASN A 179 10.74 -6.02 -4.90
CA ASN A 179 10.43 -5.19 -3.76
C ASN A 179 11.49 -5.42 -2.66
N HIS A 180 12.39 -4.46 -2.44
CA HIS A 180 13.40 -4.53 -1.39
C HIS A 180 12.86 -4.52 0.04
N SER A 181 11.58 -4.29 0.22
CA SER A 181 10.91 -4.43 1.52
C SER A 181 10.57 -5.87 1.85
N SER A 182 10.74 -6.81 0.92
CA SER A 182 10.50 -8.22 1.17
C SER A 182 11.67 -8.86 1.94
N LYS A 183 11.36 -9.94 2.63
CA LYS A 183 12.28 -10.73 3.44
C LYS A 183 13.41 -11.42 2.66
N ASP A 184 13.67 -11.01 1.43
CA ASP A 184 14.63 -11.72 0.62
C ASP A 184 16.04 -11.51 1.17
N SER A 185 16.47 -12.56 1.89
CA SER A 185 17.82 -12.70 2.42
C SER A 185 18.82 -13.13 1.34
N SER A 186 18.41 -13.22 0.08
CA SER A 186 19.27 -13.65 -1.04
C SER A 186 20.28 -12.59 -1.48
N LEU A 187 20.29 -11.42 -0.88
CA LEU A 187 21.44 -10.50 -0.92
C LEU A 187 22.68 -11.05 -0.17
N LYS A 188 22.72 -12.34 0.09
CA LYS A 188 23.93 -13.03 0.50
C LYS A 188 24.87 -13.03 -0.70
N ASP A 189 26.05 -12.50 -0.53
CA ASP A 189 27.18 -12.61 -1.43
C ASP A 189 27.37 -11.51 -2.49
N GLY A 190 26.80 -10.31 -2.33
CA GLY A 190 27.10 -9.18 -3.22
C GLY A 190 26.41 -9.24 -4.58
N GLU A 191 25.58 -10.22 -4.83
CA GLU A 191 24.67 -10.26 -5.95
C GLU A 191 23.46 -9.42 -5.61
N TYR A 192 23.38 -8.25 -6.20
CA TYR A 192 22.17 -7.43 -6.20
C TYR A 192 21.19 -8.11 -7.13
N GLY A 193 20.39 -9.03 -6.66
CA GLY A 193 19.35 -9.87 -7.22
C GLY A 193 18.64 -9.51 -8.53
N TYR A 194 19.36 -8.96 -9.50
CA TYR A 194 18.83 -8.49 -10.76
C TYR A 194 19.56 -9.21 -11.90
N ASP A 195 19.21 -10.45 -12.10
CA ASP A 195 19.90 -11.31 -13.07
C ASP A 195 19.77 -10.83 -14.50
N LYS A 196 18.86 -9.89 -14.82
CA LYS A 196 18.64 -9.47 -16.22
C LYS A 196 19.02 -8.03 -16.54
N ASN A 197 19.53 -7.22 -15.62
CA ASN A 197 19.85 -5.80 -15.88
C ASN A 197 18.71 -5.01 -16.54
N GLU A 198 17.48 -5.35 -16.24
CA GLU A 198 16.30 -4.73 -16.84
C GLU A 198 15.79 -3.59 -15.98
N LEU A 199 15.21 -2.60 -16.64
CA LEU A 199 14.52 -1.50 -15.98
C LEU A 199 13.02 -1.60 -16.25
N SER A 200 12.26 -1.19 -15.28
CA SER A 200 10.80 -1.07 -15.35
C SER A 200 10.40 0.39 -15.51
N TYR A 201 9.31 0.62 -16.23
CA TYR A 201 8.85 1.95 -16.60
C TYR A 201 7.40 2.13 -16.19
N PHE A 202 7.09 3.24 -15.55
CA PHE A 202 5.73 3.56 -15.12
C PHE A 202 5.40 5.01 -15.43
N GLY A 203 4.14 5.25 -15.80
CA GLY A 203 3.62 6.58 -16.03
C GLY A 203 2.19 6.73 -15.55
N ARG A 204 1.86 7.90 -15.00
CA ARG A 204 0.50 8.25 -14.58
C ARG A 204 0.20 9.69 -14.97
N LEU A 205 -1.01 9.92 -15.46
CA LEU A 205 -1.60 11.23 -15.68
C LEU A 205 -2.86 11.33 -14.82
N THR A 206 -3.00 12.43 -14.08
CA THR A 206 -4.16 12.67 -13.22
C THR A 206 -4.74 14.05 -13.47
N TYR A 207 -6.04 14.09 -13.69
CA TYR A 207 -6.88 15.29 -13.57
C TYR A 207 -7.47 15.33 -12.17
N ALA A 208 -7.47 16.51 -11.53
CA ALA A 208 -8.13 16.69 -10.23
C ALA A 208 -8.66 18.11 -10.08
N ASP A 209 -9.89 18.22 -9.63
CA ASP A 209 -10.55 19.44 -9.24
C ASP A 209 -11.16 19.25 -7.85
N TYR A 210 -10.48 19.76 -6.83
CA TYR A 210 -10.89 19.66 -5.43
C TYR A 210 -11.50 20.96 -4.88
N GLU A 211 -11.53 22.04 -5.69
CA GLU A 211 -12.00 23.36 -5.27
C GLU A 211 -13.47 23.55 -5.59
N SER A 212 -14.01 22.84 -6.58
CA SER A 212 -15.43 22.89 -6.91
C SER A 212 -16.31 22.22 -5.86
N GLU A 213 -17.58 22.58 -5.77
CA GLU A 213 -18.57 21.94 -4.88
C GLU A 213 -18.63 20.42 -5.09
N MET A 214 -18.51 19.99 -6.33
CA MET A 214 -18.33 18.59 -6.71
C MET A 214 -16.83 18.33 -6.94
N ARG A 215 -16.15 17.87 -5.92
CA ARG A 215 -14.76 17.44 -6.03
C ARG A 215 -14.69 16.23 -6.97
N LYS A 216 -13.75 16.22 -7.88
CA LYS A 216 -13.59 15.12 -8.84
C LYS A 216 -12.13 14.93 -9.21
N PHE A 217 -11.79 13.70 -9.45
CA PHE A 217 -10.51 13.35 -10.03
C PHE A 217 -10.68 12.15 -10.97
N PHE A 218 -9.78 12.06 -11.93
CA PHE A 218 -9.68 10.95 -12.87
C PHE A 218 -8.21 10.75 -13.23
N GLY A 219 -7.79 9.52 -13.38
CA GLY A 219 -6.42 9.23 -13.78
C GLY A 219 -6.31 7.93 -14.57
N ILE A 220 -5.25 7.88 -15.34
CA ILE A 220 -4.79 6.69 -16.04
C ILE A 220 -3.34 6.44 -15.67
N ALA A 221 -2.97 5.19 -15.57
CA ALA A 221 -1.58 4.79 -15.40
C ALA A 221 -1.29 3.55 -16.25
N ALA A 222 -0.04 3.43 -16.65
CA ALA A 222 0.48 2.25 -17.32
C ALA A 222 1.89 1.96 -16.81
N GLY A 223 2.31 0.71 -16.92
CA GLY A 223 3.66 0.31 -16.58
C GLY A 223 4.04 -0.97 -17.29
N VAL A 224 5.36 -1.11 -17.44
CA VAL A 224 6.01 -2.32 -17.95
C VAL A 224 7.10 -2.68 -16.94
N MET A 225 7.07 -3.90 -16.45
CA MET A 225 8.02 -4.42 -15.48
C MET A 225 8.64 -5.70 -16.05
N GLY A 226 9.96 -5.68 -16.24
CA GLY A 226 10.70 -6.91 -16.55
C GLY A 226 10.44 -7.92 -15.43
N ALA A 227 10.03 -9.12 -15.78
CA ALA A 227 9.63 -10.12 -14.82
C ALA A 227 10.81 -10.86 -14.22
N GLY A 228 12.04 -10.45 -14.46
CA GLY A 228 13.25 -11.07 -13.96
C GLY A 228 13.02 -11.91 -12.70
N GLU A 229 13.74 -12.92 -12.40
CA GLU A 229 13.46 -13.92 -11.36
C GLU A 229 12.75 -13.37 -10.12
N GLN A 230 11.42 -13.27 -10.19
CA GLN A 230 10.58 -12.82 -9.07
C GLN A 230 10.57 -13.85 -7.93
N GLY A 231 11.37 -14.90 -8.07
CA GLY A 231 11.44 -15.98 -7.11
C GLY A 231 10.03 -16.45 -6.77
N GLY A 232 9.39 -17.23 -7.63
CA GLY A 232 8.05 -17.70 -7.36
C GLY A 232 7.30 -18.11 -8.63
N LYS A 233 6.00 -17.90 -8.59
CA LYS A 233 5.01 -18.38 -9.55
C LYS A 233 5.26 -17.93 -11.00
N TYR A 234 5.96 -16.83 -11.21
CA TYR A 234 6.24 -16.22 -12.51
C TYR A 234 7.74 -16.16 -12.84
N SER A 235 8.53 -17.10 -12.33
CA SER A 235 9.97 -17.17 -12.62
C SER A 235 10.29 -17.28 -14.11
N ASP A 236 9.39 -17.84 -14.89
CA ASP A 236 9.54 -18.05 -16.33
C ASP A 236 8.90 -16.92 -17.18
N ALA A 237 8.33 -15.91 -16.53
CA ALA A 237 7.75 -14.77 -17.22
C ALA A 237 8.84 -13.83 -17.75
N ASP A 238 8.60 -13.24 -18.93
CA ASP A 238 9.49 -12.27 -19.53
C ASP A 238 9.21 -10.84 -19.05
N GLU A 239 7.93 -10.47 -18.99
CA GLU A 239 7.49 -9.11 -18.71
C GLU A 239 6.08 -9.09 -18.12
N ILE A 240 5.79 -8.09 -17.29
CA ILE A 240 4.43 -7.76 -16.87
C ILE A 240 4.09 -6.38 -17.42
N THR A 241 3.06 -6.30 -18.26
CA THR A 241 2.49 -5.04 -18.72
C THR A 241 1.13 -4.83 -18.03
N ALA A 242 0.92 -3.65 -17.43
CA ALA A 242 -0.35 -3.38 -16.79
C ALA A 242 -0.87 -1.96 -17.02
N TYR A 243 -2.19 -1.84 -16.97
CA TYR A 243 -2.95 -0.61 -17.13
C TYR A 243 -3.87 -0.39 -15.95
N ASN A 244 -4.06 0.87 -15.58
CA ASN A 244 -4.93 1.27 -14.49
C ASN A 244 -5.74 2.49 -14.91
N ILE A 245 -7.05 2.43 -14.68
CA ILE A 245 -7.98 3.55 -14.85
C ILE A 245 -8.67 3.75 -13.51
N PHE A 246 -8.71 4.98 -13.03
CA PHE A 246 -9.29 5.28 -11.73
C PHE A 246 -9.92 6.66 -11.70
N GLY A 247 -10.81 6.86 -10.75
CA GLY A 247 -11.41 8.17 -10.53
C GLY A 247 -12.31 8.21 -9.32
N GLY A 248 -12.78 9.39 -9.01
CA GLY A 248 -13.72 9.60 -7.93
C GLY A 248 -14.43 10.94 -7.99
N ILE A 249 -15.55 10.98 -7.30
CA ILE A 249 -16.35 12.18 -7.09
C ILE A 249 -16.70 12.31 -5.62
N GLY A 250 -16.83 13.56 -5.14
CA GLY A 250 -17.26 13.84 -3.79
C GLY A 250 -18.13 15.08 -3.75
N SER A 251 -19.27 15.00 -3.06
CA SER A 251 -20.16 16.14 -2.84
C SER A 251 -20.64 16.16 -1.40
N GLY A 252 -20.40 17.25 -0.69
CA GLY A 252 -20.66 17.32 0.74
C GLY A 252 -20.00 16.17 1.50
N PRO A 253 -20.78 15.39 2.26
CA PRO A 253 -20.26 14.25 3.04
C PRO A 253 -20.03 12.97 2.22
N PHE A 254 -20.52 12.91 1.01
CA PHE A 254 -20.46 11.72 0.16
C PHE A 254 -19.20 11.69 -0.70
N ASN A 255 -18.57 10.51 -0.82
CA ASN A 255 -17.49 10.25 -1.78
C ASN A 255 -17.74 8.89 -2.43
N LEU A 256 -17.43 8.81 -3.73
CA LEU A 256 -17.42 7.60 -4.53
C LEU A 256 -16.09 7.53 -5.28
N GLU A 257 -15.42 6.40 -5.19
CA GLU A 257 -14.13 6.15 -5.83
C GLU A 257 -14.20 4.80 -6.56
N ALA A 258 -13.57 4.71 -7.71
CA ALA A 258 -13.50 3.47 -8.47
C ALA A 258 -12.12 3.33 -9.12
N GLU A 259 -11.69 2.08 -9.28
CA GLU A 259 -10.42 1.72 -9.88
C GLU A 259 -10.57 0.39 -10.63
N TYR A 260 -10.03 0.32 -11.84
CA TYR A 260 -9.88 -0.89 -12.64
C TYR A 260 -8.41 -1.10 -12.97
N MET A 261 -7.94 -2.33 -12.85
CA MET A 261 -6.59 -2.75 -13.22
C MET A 261 -6.67 -3.97 -14.14
N PHE A 262 -5.81 -3.96 -15.14
CA PHE A 262 -5.57 -5.08 -16.04
C PHE A 262 -4.07 -5.29 -16.17
N GLY A 263 -3.61 -6.53 -16.14
CA GLY A 263 -2.20 -6.89 -16.31
C GLY A 263 -2.04 -8.20 -17.06
N ASP A 264 -1.13 -8.19 -18.00
CA ASP A 264 -0.69 -9.33 -18.79
C ASP A 264 0.72 -9.74 -18.35
N VAL A 265 0.91 -11.02 -18.11
CA VAL A 265 2.21 -11.64 -17.77
C VAL A 265 2.69 -12.44 -18.97
N SER A 266 3.53 -11.85 -19.78
CA SER A 266 4.06 -12.48 -21.00
C SER A 266 5.02 -13.63 -20.68
N GLY A 267 5.15 -14.58 -21.62
CA GLY A 267 5.97 -15.77 -21.44
C GLY A 267 5.23 -16.95 -20.81
N VAL A 268 4.20 -16.67 -19.97
CA VAL A 268 3.35 -17.68 -19.35
C VAL A 268 1.88 -17.54 -19.72
N ASP A 269 1.53 -16.49 -20.48
CA ASP A 269 0.17 -16.22 -21.00
C ASP A 269 -0.88 -16.13 -19.89
N HIS A 270 -0.60 -15.31 -18.87
CA HIS A 270 -1.49 -15.13 -17.71
C HIS A 270 -2.04 -13.71 -17.66
N GLU A 271 -3.35 -13.58 -17.69
CA GLU A 271 -4.06 -12.32 -17.52
C GLU A 271 -4.60 -12.18 -16.09
N HIS A 272 -4.47 -10.97 -15.55
CA HIS A 272 -5.04 -10.57 -14.27
C HIS A 272 -5.89 -9.32 -14.47
N ASP A 273 -7.14 -9.37 -14.07
CA ASP A 273 -7.97 -8.18 -14.10
C ASP A 273 -8.84 -8.05 -12.85
N GLY A 274 -9.26 -6.83 -12.58
CA GLY A 274 -10.14 -6.59 -11.46
C GLY A 274 -10.48 -5.13 -11.26
N TYR A 275 -11.44 -4.90 -10.38
CA TYR A 275 -11.89 -3.57 -10.05
C TYR A 275 -12.30 -3.45 -8.59
N SER A 276 -12.34 -2.19 -8.13
CA SER A 276 -12.83 -1.81 -6.81
C SER A 276 -13.71 -0.57 -6.95
N ILE A 277 -14.86 -0.59 -6.29
CA ILE A 277 -15.75 0.57 -6.18
C ILE A 277 -16.00 0.79 -4.69
N GLN A 278 -15.71 2.00 -4.20
CA GLN A 278 -15.83 2.36 -2.79
C GLN A 278 -16.67 3.61 -2.63
N ALA A 279 -17.70 3.53 -1.81
CA ALA A 279 -18.49 4.67 -1.37
C ALA A 279 -18.23 4.96 0.11
N SER A 280 -18.23 6.22 0.49
CA SER A 280 -18.20 6.62 1.90
C SER A 280 -19.11 7.81 2.17
N TYR A 281 -19.63 7.86 3.40
CA TYR A 281 -20.51 8.91 3.87
C TYR A 281 -20.12 9.36 5.27
N ALA A 282 -19.70 10.61 5.40
CA ALA A 282 -19.40 11.22 6.69
C ALA A 282 -20.71 11.69 7.37
N LEU A 283 -20.99 11.22 8.57
CA LEU A 283 -22.20 11.61 9.31
C LEU A 283 -22.11 13.04 9.88
N SER A 284 -20.92 13.63 9.87
CA SER A 284 -20.67 15.01 10.30
C SER A 284 -19.54 15.59 9.45
N ASN A 285 -19.63 16.86 9.15
CA ASN A 285 -18.57 17.61 8.45
C ASN A 285 -17.46 18.08 9.42
N ALA A 286 -17.55 17.75 10.69
CA ALA A 286 -16.51 18.10 11.66
C ALA A 286 -15.23 17.29 11.39
N PRO A 287 -14.05 17.92 11.41
CA PRO A 287 -12.79 17.21 11.22
C PRO A 287 -12.43 16.28 12.38
N ALA A 288 -13.07 16.45 13.52
CA ALA A 288 -12.88 15.65 14.74
C ALA A 288 -14.23 15.21 15.33
N GLY A 289 -14.24 14.01 15.90
CA GLY A 289 -15.45 13.44 16.48
C GLY A 289 -16.50 13.03 15.46
N SER A 290 -16.09 12.65 14.26
CA SER A 290 -16.97 12.31 13.12
C SER A 290 -17.01 10.81 12.88
N TRP A 291 -18.20 10.30 12.57
CA TRP A 291 -18.40 8.96 12.06
C TRP A 291 -18.41 8.97 10.52
N GLU A 292 -17.79 7.95 9.92
CA GLU A 292 -17.81 7.72 8.47
C GLU A 292 -18.26 6.28 8.21
N LEU A 293 -19.26 6.11 7.38
CA LEU A 293 -19.71 4.82 6.86
C LEU A 293 -18.96 4.52 5.57
N VAL A 294 -18.57 3.27 5.36
CA VAL A 294 -17.81 2.83 4.19
C VAL A 294 -18.40 1.55 3.64
N TYR A 295 -18.61 1.52 2.34
CA TYR A 295 -18.91 0.31 1.58
C TYR A 295 -17.92 0.19 0.44
N ARG A 296 -17.39 -1.01 0.22
CA ARG A 296 -16.56 -1.31 -0.95
C ARG A 296 -16.98 -2.66 -1.53
N TYR A 297 -17.12 -2.71 -2.84
CA TYR A 297 -17.14 -3.94 -3.61
C TYR A 297 -15.86 -4.03 -4.44
N SER A 298 -15.24 -5.20 -4.47
CA SER A 298 -14.06 -5.44 -5.29
C SER A 298 -14.09 -6.86 -5.83
N LYS A 299 -13.62 -6.99 -7.07
CA LYS A 299 -13.43 -8.27 -7.75
C LYS A 299 -12.03 -8.30 -8.34
N VAL A 300 -11.39 -9.45 -8.27
CA VAL A 300 -10.17 -9.77 -9.03
C VAL A 300 -10.27 -11.19 -9.53
N GLU A 301 -9.82 -11.41 -10.76
CA GLU A 301 -9.79 -12.72 -11.40
C GLU A 301 -8.49 -12.91 -12.17
N ASN A 302 -8.14 -14.17 -12.35
CA ASN A 302 -7.03 -14.64 -13.14
C ASN A 302 -7.49 -15.88 -13.91
N ASP A 303 -7.17 -15.94 -15.18
CA ASP A 303 -7.65 -16.97 -16.11
C ASP A 303 -7.07 -18.38 -15.85
N ASN A 304 -5.96 -18.46 -15.12
CA ASN A 304 -5.27 -19.72 -14.81
C ASN A 304 -5.38 -20.18 -13.35
N GLY A 305 -6.26 -19.57 -12.56
CA GLY A 305 -6.49 -19.99 -11.17
C GLY A 305 -5.31 -19.74 -10.23
N GLU A 306 -4.55 -18.68 -10.44
CA GLU A 306 -3.27 -18.44 -9.75
C GLU A 306 -3.28 -17.26 -8.78
N ILE A 307 -4.43 -16.83 -8.32
CA ILE A 307 -4.51 -15.82 -7.27
C ILE A 307 -4.14 -16.46 -5.93
N GLY A 308 -3.08 -15.99 -5.31
CA GLY A 308 -2.67 -16.42 -3.96
C GLY A 308 -3.66 -15.93 -2.91
N ALA A 309 -4.51 -16.82 -2.43
CA ALA A 309 -5.62 -16.48 -1.55
C ALA A 309 -5.17 -15.84 -0.23
N ASP A 310 -4.07 -16.31 0.35
CA ASP A 310 -3.47 -15.80 1.59
C ASP A 310 -2.95 -14.36 1.46
N GLN A 311 -2.55 -13.97 0.26
CA GLN A 311 -2.12 -12.61 -0.05
C GLN A 311 -3.32 -11.68 -0.23
N ILE A 312 -4.42 -12.18 -0.78
CA ILE A 312 -5.63 -11.40 -1.05
C ILE A 312 -6.49 -11.26 0.22
N VAL A 313 -6.79 -12.35 0.89
CA VAL A 313 -7.51 -12.33 2.18
C VAL A 313 -6.51 -12.52 3.31
N ARG A 314 -5.83 -11.46 3.64
CA ARG A 314 -4.76 -11.49 4.65
C ARG A 314 -5.24 -12.04 5.98
N ARG A 315 -4.38 -12.84 6.62
CA ARG A 315 -4.60 -13.44 7.93
C ARG A 315 -5.70 -14.51 7.94
N ALA A 316 -6.32 -14.82 6.81
CA ALA A 316 -7.03 -16.08 6.67
C ALA A 316 -6.01 -17.23 6.64
N ASN A 317 -6.43 -18.41 7.08
CA ASN A 317 -5.67 -19.64 6.97
C ASN A 317 -6.36 -20.52 5.95
N PHE A 318 -5.66 -20.85 4.87
CA PHE A 318 -6.21 -21.63 3.75
C PHE A 318 -5.63 -23.04 3.77
N GLY A 319 -6.51 -24.03 3.56
CA GLY A 319 -6.10 -25.39 3.22
C GLY A 319 -5.40 -25.44 1.86
N ASP A 320 -4.64 -26.49 1.59
CA ASP A 320 -3.81 -26.58 0.38
C ASP A 320 -4.59 -26.42 -0.90
N ASP A 321 -5.82 -26.94 -0.96
CA ASP A 321 -6.70 -26.84 -2.13
C ASP A 321 -7.24 -25.42 -2.41
N TRP A 322 -7.08 -24.50 -1.47
CA TRP A 322 -7.58 -23.12 -1.55
C TRP A 322 -6.47 -22.05 -1.52
N LYS A 323 -5.22 -22.44 -1.60
CA LYS A 323 -4.10 -21.50 -1.64
C LYS A 323 -4.06 -20.68 -2.92
N ASP A 324 -4.41 -21.32 -4.03
CA ASP A 324 -4.46 -20.74 -5.36
C ASP A 324 -5.90 -20.86 -5.89
N ILE A 325 -6.43 -19.73 -6.36
CA ILE A 325 -7.83 -19.58 -6.76
C ILE A 325 -7.95 -18.74 -8.02
N ALA A 326 -9.05 -18.93 -8.75
CA ALA A 326 -9.31 -18.19 -9.98
C ALA A 326 -9.90 -16.79 -9.74
N LYS A 327 -10.68 -16.61 -8.66
CA LYS A 327 -11.40 -15.35 -8.44
C LYS A 327 -11.65 -15.06 -6.97
N VAL A 328 -11.61 -13.78 -6.62
CA VAL A 328 -12.08 -13.24 -5.34
C VAL A 328 -13.09 -12.12 -5.60
N GLU A 329 -14.25 -12.24 -4.97
CA GLU A 329 -15.27 -11.18 -4.87
C GLU A 329 -15.39 -10.78 -3.39
N GLN A 330 -15.18 -9.49 -3.09
CA GLN A 330 -15.24 -8.98 -1.72
C GLN A 330 -16.28 -7.88 -1.59
N ASN A 331 -17.16 -8.01 -0.61
CA ASN A 331 -17.92 -6.91 -0.05
C ASN A 331 -17.32 -6.52 1.30
N TYR A 332 -17.08 -5.24 1.49
CA TYR A 332 -16.62 -4.66 2.75
C TYR A 332 -17.63 -3.64 3.25
N LEU A 333 -18.04 -3.80 4.51
CA LEU A 333 -18.86 -2.83 5.23
C LEU A 333 -18.06 -2.34 6.43
N GLY A 334 -17.90 -1.03 6.56
CA GLY A 334 -17.10 -0.46 7.64
C GLY A 334 -17.69 0.80 8.24
N VAL A 335 -17.27 1.04 9.46
CA VAL A 335 -17.53 2.28 10.19
C VAL A 335 -16.22 2.79 10.78
N ASN A 336 -15.92 4.05 10.55
CA ASN A 336 -14.76 4.74 11.09
C ASN A 336 -15.21 5.81 12.07
N TYR A 337 -14.50 5.95 13.19
CA TYR A 337 -14.63 7.10 14.08
C TYR A 337 -13.34 7.92 14.04
N LEU A 338 -13.44 9.14 13.58
CA LEU A 338 -12.33 10.06 13.37
C LEU A 338 -12.22 10.96 14.61
N PHE A 339 -11.34 10.62 15.55
CA PHE A 339 -11.08 11.43 16.75
C PHE A 339 -10.44 12.77 16.40
N ASN A 340 -9.48 12.75 15.44
CA ASN A 340 -8.80 13.92 14.90
C ASN A 340 -8.46 13.65 13.41
N GLY A 341 -9.50 13.64 12.56
CA GLY A 341 -9.34 13.25 11.18
C GLY A 341 -8.68 11.88 11.03
N HIS A 342 -7.71 11.80 10.13
CA HIS A 342 -6.93 10.57 9.93
C HIS A 342 -5.76 10.41 10.92
N ASP A 343 -5.45 11.41 11.73
CA ASP A 343 -4.32 11.34 12.66
C ASP A 343 -4.62 10.42 13.84
N ALA A 344 -5.86 10.45 14.32
CA ALA A 344 -6.34 9.52 15.33
C ALA A 344 -7.71 8.99 14.94
N LYS A 345 -7.82 7.68 14.70
CA LYS A 345 -9.07 7.04 14.29
C LYS A 345 -9.20 5.61 14.77
N PHE A 346 -10.44 5.20 14.98
CA PHE A 346 -10.86 3.81 15.15
C PHE A 346 -11.61 3.38 13.89
N MET A 347 -11.42 2.13 13.47
CA MET A 347 -12.08 1.53 12.32
C MET A 347 -12.59 0.15 12.71
N LEU A 348 -13.81 -0.17 12.33
CA LEU A 348 -14.41 -1.50 12.43
C LEU A 348 -14.98 -1.85 11.06
N GLY A 349 -14.70 -3.03 10.56
CA GLY A 349 -15.18 -3.49 9.26
C GLY A 349 -15.45 -4.98 9.24
N TYR A 350 -16.36 -5.37 8.37
CA TYR A 350 -16.67 -6.75 8.05
C TYR A 350 -16.37 -7.01 6.57
N GLU A 351 -15.57 -8.02 6.30
CA GLU A 351 -15.23 -8.49 4.95
C GLU A 351 -15.97 -9.77 4.65
N MET A 352 -16.71 -9.78 3.54
CA MET A 352 -17.37 -10.96 2.97
C MET A 352 -16.60 -11.32 1.71
N ASN A 353 -15.78 -12.37 1.78
CA ASN A 353 -14.93 -12.81 0.68
C ASN A 353 -15.47 -14.09 0.10
N LYS A 354 -15.95 -14.04 -1.13
CA LYS A 354 -16.31 -15.21 -1.92
C LYS A 354 -15.16 -15.57 -2.84
N LEU A 355 -14.64 -16.77 -2.64
CA LEU A 355 -13.53 -17.34 -3.37
C LEU A 355 -14.07 -18.34 -4.40
N THR A 356 -13.53 -18.32 -5.61
CA THR A 356 -13.84 -19.33 -6.64
C THR A 356 -12.57 -20.07 -6.97
N ASN A 357 -12.59 -21.38 -6.78
CA ASN A 357 -11.47 -22.24 -7.12
C ASN A 357 -11.49 -22.55 -8.62
N ASP A 358 -10.32 -22.71 -9.23
CA ASP A 358 -10.20 -23.15 -10.61
C ASP A 358 -10.67 -24.60 -10.80
N ASN A 359 -10.45 -25.44 -9.81
CA ASN A 359 -11.01 -26.78 -9.79
C ASN A 359 -12.53 -26.73 -9.59
N ALA A 360 -13.28 -27.03 -10.65
CA ALA A 360 -14.73 -27.02 -10.65
C ALA A 360 -15.38 -27.94 -9.58
N LEU A 361 -14.66 -28.96 -9.09
CA LEU A 361 -15.15 -29.84 -8.02
C LEU A 361 -15.16 -29.15 -6.66
N LEU A 362 -14.29 -28.19 -6.43
CA LEU A 362 -14.24 -27.41 -5.21
C LEU A 362 -15.22 -26.22 -5.23
N GLY A 363 -15.49 -25.68 -6.42
CA GLY A 363 -16.50 -24.65 -6.63
C GLY A 363 -16.17 -23.31 -5.93
N THR A 364 -17.02 -22.90 -5.00
CA THR A 364 -16.89 -21.63 -4.27
C THR A 364 -16.95 -21.85 -2.76
N ALA A 365 -16.19 -21.04 -2.02
CA ALA A 365 -16.20 -20.99 -0.56
C ALA A 365 -16.11 -19.55 -0.06
N ASN A 366 -16.33 -19.35 1.24
CA ASN A 366 -16.24 -18.05 1.88
C ASN A 366 -15.10 -18.04 2.90
N ALA A 367 -14.47 -16.86 3.04
CA ALA A 367 -13.52 -16.56 4.11
C ALA A 367 -13.87 -15.18 4.66
N ASP A 368 -14.85 -15.13 5.53
CA ASP A 368 -15.44 -13.88 6.03
C ASP A 368 -14.86 -13.49 7.38
N GLY A 369 -14.98 -12.22 7.75
CA GLY A 369 -14.58 -11.85 9.09
C GLY A 369 -14.61 -10.38 9.42
N PHE A 370 -14.48 -10.14 10.71
CA PHE A 370 -14.34 -8.80 11.27
C PHE A 370 -12.88 -8.38 11.36
N ARG A 371 -12.66 -7.09 11.15
CA ARG A 371 -11.40 -6.43 11.43
C ARG A 371 -11.65 -5.16 12.24
N ALA A 372 -10.78 -4.90 13.20
CA ALA A 372 -10.77 -3.63 13.92
C ALA A 372 -9.36 -3.03 13.92
N ARG A 373 -9.26 -1.71 13.77
CA ARG A 373 -7.98 -1.00 13.76
C ARG A 373 -8.06 0.29 14.57
N VAL A 374 -7.05 0.52 15.36
CA VAL A 374 -6.76 1.82 15.97
C VAL A 374 -5.54 2.40 15.27
N GLN A 375 -5.62 3.67 14.89
CA GLN A 375 -4.54 4.41 14.26
C GLN A 375 -4.22 5.66 15.06
N PHE A 376 -2.91 5.95 15.18
CA PHE A 376 -2.39 7.19 15.70
C PHE A 376 -1.16 7.64 14.89
N LEU A 377 -1.13 8.92 14.51
CA LEU A 377 -0.03 9.59 13.84
C LEU A 377 0.53 10.69 14.74
N PHE A 378 1.82 10.90 14.67
CA PHE A 378 2.52 11.96 15.39
C PHE A 378 3.73 12.49 14.61
#